data_ac6e626f0a99e2a03bd5351e4c7268bf
#
_entry.id   ac6e626f0a99e2a03bd5351e4c7268bf
#
_cell.length_a   1.000
_cell.length_b   1.000
_cell.length_c   1.000
_cell.angle_alpha   90.00
_cell.angle_beta   90.00
_cell.angle_gamma   90.00
#
_symmetry.space_group_name_H-M   'P 1'
#
loop_
_entity.id
_entity.type
_entity.pdbx_description
1 polymer ?
#
loop_
_entity_poly.entity_id
_entity_poly.type
_entity_poly.pdbx_seq_one_letter_code
_entity_poly.pdbx_strand_id
1 'polypeptide(L)'
;MIDLSHKKIIVTFLMHLGDLVLTTPFIHALRKAAPTADITYLVDEKLKDVVLHNPYIDHVWTIDKKGRDNHLRALWAMGQKITDGKFDVLINLHPNERCSFIDAVARVPVKVGASHFLFRGFFDPCIKLDRTLHAADMYLDVLTRLGVTHLEHRGLEVFPGKADYQKAEAFWQGAGLSPETGLVGFNIGSAVETKRWAPERFAAVADTLKEEGYETVFFGGPMDREMVEAAISKMKTKPLVATGKFSIGELAAAMSRCQL
;
A
#
# COMPACT_ATOMS: atom_id res chain seq x y z
N MET A 1 -25.17 -14.40 -0.14
CA MET A 1 -24.77 -12.97 -0.06
C MET A 1 -24.62 -12.64 1.41
N ILE A 2 -23.45 -12.12 1.82
CA ILE A 2 -23.22 -11.70 3.21
C ILE A 2 -23.68 -10.24 3.32
N ASP A 3 -24.60 -9.96 4.26
CA ASP A 3 -24.98 -8.57 4.58
C ASP A 3 -23.84 -7.92 5.36
N LEU A 4 -23.24 -6.90 4.76
CA LEU A 4 -22.13 -6.12 5.33
C LEU A 4 -22.58 -4.79 5.96
N SER A 5 -23.88 -4.45 5.85
CA SER A 5 -24.42 -3.19 6.38
C SER A 5 -24.37 -3.18 7.91
N HIS A 6 -23.97 -2.04 8.49
CA HIS A 6 -23.86 -1.86 9.95
C HIS A 6 -22.95 -2.90 10.66
N LYS A 7 -22.09 -3.58 9.92
CA LYS A 7 -21.17 -4.57 10.45
C LYS A 7 -19.86 -3.94 10.88
N LYS A 8 -19.24 -4.54 11.90
CA LYS A 8 -17.85 -4.27 12.27
C LYS A 8 -16.96 -5.24 11.51
N ILE A 9 -16.22 -4.70 10.54
CA ILE A 9 -15.44 -5.49 9.59
C ILE A 9 -13.95 -5.30 9.86
N ILE A 10 -13.19 -6.38 9.93
CA ILE A 10 -11.74 -6.31 9.88
C ILE A 10 -11.22 -6.93 8.59
N VAL A 11 -10.40 -6.18 7.87
CA VAL A 11 -9.64 -6.66 6.70
C VAL A 11 -8.21 -6.92 7.12
N THR A 12 -7.63 -8.05 6.73
CA THR A 12 -6.27 -8.43 7.12
C THR A 12 -5.37 -8.56 5.88
N PHE A 13 -4.23 -7.84 5.89
CA PHE A 13 -3.28 -7.85 4.78
C PHE A 13 -1.85 -7.49 5.23
N LEU A 14 -0.91 -8.42 5.10
CA LEU A 14 0.46 -8.28 5.61
C LEU A 14 1.54 -8.46 4.52
N MET A 15 1.28 -8.02 3.27
CA MET A 15 2.23 -8.12 2.14
C MET A 15 3.24 -6.97 2.11
N HIS A 16 3.71 -6.62 0.93
CA HIS A 16 4.66 -5.55 0.66
C HIS A 16 3.93 -4.26 0.25
N LEU A 17 4.67 -3.16 0.12
CA LEU A 17 4.16 -1.83 -0.18
C LEU A 17 3.27 -1.82 -1.44
N GLY A 18 3.80 -2.31 -2.57
CA GLY A 18 3.05 -2.31 -3.82
C GLY A 18 1.77 -3.15 -3.75
N ASP A 19 1.86 -4.33 -3.10
CA ASP A 19 0.68 -5.18 -2.91
C ASP A 19 -0.39 -4.50 -2.05
N LEU A 20 0.01 -3.72 -1.02
CA LEU A 20 -0.93 -2.99 -0.18
C LEU A 20 -1.63 -1.88 -0.97
N VAL A 21 -0.91 -1.14 -1.82
CA VAL A 21 -1.50 -0.14 -2.73
C VAL A 21 -2.50 -0.80 -3.68
N LEU A 22 -2.20 -2.02 -4.18
CA LEU A 22 -3.10 -2.78 -5.05
C LEU A 22 -4.40 -3.26 -4.37
N THR A 23 -4.51 -3.18 -3.03
CA THR A 23 -5.76 -3.45 -2.31
C THR A 23 -6.65 -2.21 -2.15
N THR A 24 -6.20 -1.01 -2.50
CA THR A 24 -6.98 0.22 -2.28
C THR A 24 -8.29 0.25 -3.08
N PRO A 25 -8.38 -0.27 -4.33
CA PRO A 25 -9.66 -0.42 -5.03
C PRO A 25 -10.66 -1.33 -4.28
N PHE A 26 -10.16 -2.42 -3.65
CA PHE A 26 -10.97 -3.29 -2.82
C PHE A 26 -11.57 -2.54 -1.62
N ILE A 27 -10.77 -1.75 -0.91
CA ILE A 27 -11.22 -0.96 0.25
C ILE A 27 -12.28 0.07 -0.17
N HIS A 28 -12.05 0.77 -1.29
CA HIS A 28 -13.01 1.70 -1.85
C HIS A 28 -14.34 0.99 -2.18
N ALA A 29 -14.29 -0.12 -2.92
CA ALA A 29 -15.48 -0.90 -3.28
C ALA A 29 -16.18 -1.49 -2.06
N LEU A 30 -15.45 -1.94 -1.04
CA LEU A 30 -16.02 -2.41 0.23
C LEU A 30 -16.80 -1.30 0.94
N ARG A 31 -16.23 -0.09 1.04
CA ARG A 31 -16.93 1.07 1.63
C ARG A 31 -18.18 1.44 0.84
N LYS A 32 -18.13 1.38 -0.49
CA LYS A 32 -19.30 1.64 -1.35
C LYS A 32 -20.39 0.60 -1.16
N ALA A 33 -20.02 -0.67 -1.03
CA ALA A 33 -20.96 -1.77 -0.77
C ALA A 33 -21.53 -1.76 0.67
N ALA A 34 -20.78 -1.21 1.62
CA ALA A 34 -21.15 -1.17 3.03
C ALA A 34 -20.90 0.24 3.63
N PRO A 35 -21.70 1.26 3.26
CA PRO A 35 -21.46 2.66 3.65
C PRO A 35 -21.48 2.90 5.16
N THR A 36 -22.24 2.09 5.89
CA THR A 36 -22.45 2.21 7.34
C THR A 36 -21.61 1.23 8.18
N ALA A 37 -20.75 0.43 7.54
CA ALA A 37 -19.87 -0.49 8.25
C ALA A 37 -18.75 0.25 8.98
N ASP A 38 -18.30 -0.29 10.12
CA ASP A 38 -17.08 0.11 10.82
C ASP A 38 -15.92 -0.75 10.28
N ILE A 39 -15.07 -0.18 9.43
CA ILE A 39 -14.00 -0.89 8.73
C ILE A 39 -12.66 -0.65 9.40
N THR A 40 -12.09 -1.72 9.95
CA THR A 40 -10.72 -1.77 10.48
C THR A 40 -9.81 -2.48 9.47
N TYR A 41 -8.61 -1.93 9.23
CA TYR A 41 -7.62 -2.56 8.37
C TYR A 41 -6.35 -2.91 9.15
N LEU A 42 -6.01 -4.21 9.22
CA LEU A 42 -4.78 -4.69 9.84
C LEU A 42 -3.67 -4.82 8.80
N VAL A 43 -2.60 -4.03 8.97
CA VAL A 43 -1.46 -3.93 8.06
C VAL A 43 -0.12 -4.04 8.79
N ASP A 44 0.98 -4.18 8.03
CA ASP A 44 2.34 -4.05 8.59
C ASP A 44 2.57 -2.61 9.08
N GLU A 45 3.09 -2.46 10.29
CA GLU A 45 3.38 -1.15 10.91
C GLU A 45 4.23 -0.25 10.01
N LYS A 46 5.19 -0.83 9.28
CA LYS A 46 6.06 -0.08 8.36
C LYS A 46 5.36 0.47 7.13
N LEU A 47 4.16 -0.03 6.84
CA LEU A 47 3.38 0.32 5.66
C LEU A 47 2.10 1.09 5.99
N LYS A 48 1.84 1.40 7.27
CA LYS A 48 0.61 2.04 7.72
C LYS A 48 0.27 3.33 6.98
N ASP A 49 1.29 4.12 6.60
CA ASP A 49 1.11 5.42 5.95
C ASP A 49 0.38 5.31 4.60
N VAL A 50 0.42 4.14 3.94
CA VAL A 50 -0.36 3.89 2.71
C VAL A 50 -1.86 4.04 2.94
N VAL A 51 -2.34 3.66 4.13
CA VAL A 51 -3.76 3.54 4.45
C VAL A 51 -4.22 4.46 5.59
N LEU A 52 -3.30 5.12 6.28
CA LEU A 52 -3.56 5.86 7.51
C LEU A 52 -4.61 6.98 7.35
N HIS A 53 -4.60 7.66 6.21
CA HIS A 53 -5.52 8.76 5.90
C HIS A 53 -6.55 8.38 4.83
N ASN A 54 -6.72 7.08 4.57
CA ASN A 54 -7.70 6.61 3.60
C ASN A 54 -9.14 6.84 4.13
N PRO A 55 -9.97 7.64 3.44
CA PRO A 55 -11.30 8.01 3.93
C PRO A 55 -12.31 6.86 3.96
N TYR A 56 -11.94 5.72 3.40
CA TYR A 56 -12.77 4.51 3.34
C TYR A 56 -12.48 3.55 4.50
N ILE A 57 -11.53 3.87 5.39
CA ILE A 57 -11.10 3.08 6.54
C ILE A 57 -11.38 3.90 7.82
N ASP A 58 -12.06 3.30 8.80
CA ASP A 58 -12.34 3.95 10.07
C ASP A 58 -11.15 3.77 11.05
N HIS A 59 -10.53 2.58 11.05
CA HIS A 59 -9.45 2.25 11.97
C HIS A 59 -8.31 1.50 11.27
N VAL A 60 -7.07 1.92 11.50
CA VAL A 60 -5.87 1.21 11.07
C VAL A 60 -5.22 0.53 12.26
N TRP A 61 -5.14 -0.80 12.21
CA TRP A 61 -4.39 -1.60 13.17
C TRP A 61 -3.07 -2.06 12.55
N THR A 62 -2.05 -2.17 13.38
CA THR A 62 -0.71 -2.51 12.89
C THR A 62 -0.08 -3.67 13.67
N ILE A 63 0.81 -4.40 12.97
CA ILE A 63 1.69 -5.41 13.52
C ILE A 63 3.10 -5.24 12.93
N ASP A 64 4.14 -5.24 13.78
CA ASP A 64 5.54 -5.23 13.32
C ASP A 64 5.99 -6.66 13.00
N LYS A 65 5.57 -7.14 11.82
CA LYS A 65 5.76 -8.54 11.40
C LYS A 65 7.22 -8.98 11.24
N LYS A 66 8.18 -8.05 11.16
CA LYS A 66 9.63 -8.35 11.01
C LYS A 66 10.46 -7.95 12.23
N GLY A 67 9.88 -7.23 13.19
CA GLY A 67 10.52 -6.76 14.40
C GLY A 67 9.93 -7.40 15.65
N ARG A 68 9.39 -6.57 16.55
CA ARG A 68 8.91 -6.98 17.88
C ARG A 68 7.83 -8.06 17.87
N ASP A 69 7.00 -8.11 16.81
CA ASP A 69 5.87 -9.04 16.72
C ASP A 69 6.18 -10.28 15.85
N ASN A 70 7.46 -10.54 15.55
CA ASN A 70 7.88 -11.66 14.70
C ASN A 70 8.01 -12.98 15.47
N HIS A 71 7.01 -13.33 16.29
CA HIS A 71 6.97 -14.60 17.02
C HIS A 71 5.53 -15.06 17.27
N LEU A 72 5.32 -16.37 17.44
CA LEU A 72 3.98 -16.97 17.53
C LEU A 72 3.09 -16.39 18.63
N ARG A 73 3.68 -16.03 19.79
CA ARG A 73 2.94 -15.44 20.91
C ARG A 73 2.35 -14.08 20.53
N ALA A 74 3.07 -13.25 19.76
CA ALA A 74 2.57 -11.96 19.30
C ALA A 74 1.46 -12.14 18.24
N LEU A 75 1.62 -13.10 17.33
CA LEU A 75 0.58 -13.43 16.35
C LEU A 75 -0.69 -13.92 17.04
N TRP A 76 -0.55 -14.77 18.06
CA TRP A 76 -1.67 -15.24 18.88
C TRP A 76 -2.34 -14.07 19.63
N ALA A 77 -1.54 -13.19 20.25
CA ALA A 77 -2.05 -12.00 20.94
C ALA A 77 -2.81 -11.06 19.98
N MET A 78 -2.37 -10.91 18.72
CA MET A 78 -3.11 -10.16 17.71
C MET A 78 -4.45 -10.82 17.39
N GLY A 79 -4.50 -12.15 17.25
CA GLY A 79 -5.76 -12.90 17.08
C GLY A 79 -6.73 -12.71 18.26
N GLN A 80 -6.22 -12.69 19.52
CA GLN A 80 -7.02 -12.36 20.70
C GLN A 80 -7.51 -10.91 20.68
N LYS A 81 -6.66 -9.96 20.30
CA LYS A 81 -7.05 -8.56 20.11
C LYS A 81 -8.19 -8.39 19.10
N ILE A 82 -8.16 -9.18 18.00
CA ILE A 82 -9.28 -9.21 17.04
C ILE A 82 -10.55 -9.77 17.69
N THR A 83 -10.43 -10.84 18.49
CA THR A 83 -11.57 -11.40 19.24
C THR A 83 -12.19 -10.35 20.17
N ASP A 84 -11.36 -9.65 20.94
CA ASP A 84 -11.80 -8.62 21.89
C ASP A 84 -12.41 -7.40 21.18
N GLY A 85 -12.00 -7.17 19.93
CA GLY A 85 -12.56 -6.16 19.04
C GLY A 85 -14.02 -6.40 18.65
N LYS A 86 -14.55 -7.61 18.87
CA LYS A 86 -15.95 -7.99 18.58
C LYS A 86 -16.36 -7.69 17.14
N PHE A 87 -15.51 -8.06 16.20
CA PHE A 87 -15.82 -7.93 14.77
C PHE A 87 -16.90 -8.94 14.36
N ASP A 88 -17.79 -8.53 13.45
CA ASP A 88 -18.81 -9.41 12.85
C ASP A 88 -18.24 -10.21 11.68
N VAL A 89 -17.34 -9.55 10.90
CA VAL A 89 -16.78 -10.13 9.68
C VAL A 89 -15.27 -9.88 9.64
N LEU A 90 -14.53 -10.94 9.30
CA LEU A 90 -13.11 -10.88 9.00
C LEU A 90 -12.90 -11.25 7.54
N ILE A 91 -12.21 -10.39 6.79
CA ILE A 91 -11.88 -10.60 5.38
C ILE A 91 -10.36 -10.71 5.24
N ASN A 92 -9.86 -11.89 4.90
CA ASN A 92 -8.43 -12.09 4.64
C ASN A 92 -8.14 -11.95 3.14
N LEU A 93 -7.27 -11.01 2.79
CA LEU A 93 -6.76 -10.82 1.42
C LEU A 93 -5.38 -11.45 1.19
N HIS A 94 -4.73 -11.96 2.25
CA HIS A 94 -3.36 -12.45 2.18
C HIS A 94 -3.21 -13.89 2.67
N PRO A 95 -3.20 -14.89 1.77
CA PRO A 95 -3.16 -16.31 2.11
C PRO A 95 -1.78 -16.82 2.53
N ASN A 96 -1.06 -16.09 3.41
CA ASN A 96 0.18 -16.58 3.99
C ASN A 96 -0.06 -17.18 5.38
N GLU A 97 0.93 -17.92 5.88
CA GLU A 97 0.86 -18.60 7.17
C GLU A 97 0.58 -17.66 8.33
N ARG A 98 1.27 -16.52 8.39
CA ARG A 98 1.19 -15.56 9.50
C ARG A 98 -0.19 -14.90 9.58
N CYS A 99 -0.66 -14.35 8.46
CA CYS A 99 -1.97 -13.71 8.38
C CYS A 99 -3.08 -14.73 8.70
N SER A 100 -3.03 -15.90 8.04
CA SER A 100 -4.02 -16.95 8.23
C SER A 100 -4.00 -17.55 9.65
N PHE A 101 -2.84 -17.59 10.33
CA PHE A 101 -2.75 -17.99 11.72
C PHE A 101 -3.43 -16.98 12.66
N ILE A 102 -3.15 -15.68 12.50
CA ILE A 102 -3.82 -14.62 13.28
C ILE A 102 -5.34 -14.74 13.14
N ASP A 103 -5.80 -14.87 11.90
CA ASP A 103 -7.21 -14.91 11.56
C ASP A 103 -7.88 -16.22 12.06
N ALA A 104 -7.16 -17.34 12.02
CA ALA A 104 -7.66 -18.62 12.55
C ALA A 104 -7.86 -18.58 14.08
N VAL A 105 -6.93 -17.96 14.81
CA VAL A 105 -6.99 -17.78 16.27
C VAL A 105 -8.12 -16.84 16.68
N ALA A 106 -8.39 -15.79 15.89
CA ALA A 106 -9.45 -14.81 16.17
C ALA A 106 -10.84 -15.49 16.18
N ARG A 107 -11.66 -15.16 17.18
CA ARG A 107 -13.06 -15.61 17.26
C ARG A 107 -13.98 -14.58 16.64
N VAL A 108 -14.17 -14.67 15.31
CA VAL A 108 -15.07 -13.82 14.53
C VAL A 108 -16.16 -14.70 13.92
N PRO A 109 -17.45 -14.33 13.99
CA PRO A 109 -18.56 -15.17 13.50
C PRO A 109 -18.46 -15.52 12.03
N VAL A 110 -18.06 -14.57 11.19
CA VAL A 110 -17.91 -14.76 9.75
C VAL A 110 -16.47 -14.49 9.36
N LYS A 111 -15.77 -15.50 8.85
CA LYS A 111 -14.42 -15.41 8.34
C LYS A 111 -14.39 -15.82 6.89
N VAL A 112 -14.01 -14.91 6.01
CA VAL A 112 -14.04 -15.09 4.56
C VAL A 112 -12.74 -14.65 3.91
N GLY A 113 -12.53 -15.05 2.66
CA GLY A 113 -11.39 -14.60 1.87
C GLY A 113 -10.34 -15.69 1.67
N ALA A 114 -9.12 -15.25 1.35
CA ALA A 114 -8.02 -16.17 1.07
C ALA A 114 -7.39 -16.71 2.37
N SER A 115 -6.90 -17.95 2.34
CA SER A 115 -6.20 -18.53 3.48
C SER A 115 -5.10 -19.48 3.04
N HIS A 116 -4.06 -19.60 3.86
CA HIS A 116 -3.05 -20.63 3.73
C HIS A 116 -3.71 -22.03 3.91
N PHE A 117 -3.21 -23.03 3.18
CA PHE A 117 -3.87 -24.34 3.11
C PHE A 117 -4.10 -25.01 4.47
N LEU A 118 -3.22 -24.79 5.45
CA LEU A 118 -3.33 -25.32 6.81
C LEU A 118 -4.52 -24.73 7.60
N PHE A 119 -5.02 -23.55 7.22
CA PHE A 119 -6.05 -22.82 7.95
C PHE A 119 -7.36 -22.67 7.19
N ARG A 120 -7.51 -23.32 6.03
CA ARG A 120 -8.71 -23.19 5.18
C ARG A 120 -10.00 -23.51 5.90
N GLY A 121 -10.00 -24.49 6.81
CA GLY A 121 -11.19 -24.89 7.57
C GLY A 121 -11.74 -23.83 8.54
N PHE A 122 -11.02 -22.72 8.74
CA PHE A 122 -11.49 -21.59 9.56
C PHE A 122 -12.20 -20.50 8.74
N PHE A 123 -12.27 -20.66 7.42
CA PHE A 123 -12.86 -19.67 6.51
C PHE A 123 -14.01 -20.26 5.70
N ASP A 124 -15.15 -19.57 5.68
CA ASP A 124 -16.34 -19.95 4.91
C ASP A 124 -17.03 -18.69 4.32
N PRO A 125 -16.90 -18.45 3.00
CA PRO A 125 -16.12 -19.23 2.04
C PRO A 125 -14.61 -18.97 2.11
N CYS A 126 -13.81 -20.02 1.95
CA CYS A 126 -12.39 -19.91 1.68
C CYS A 126 -12.18 -19.67 0.18
N ILE A 127 -11.72 -18.49 -0.20
CA ILE A 127 -11.60 -18.04 -1.58
C ILE A 127 -10.19 -18.35 -2.12
N LYS A 128 -10.13 -19.03 -3.26
CA LYS A 128 -8.88 -19.16 -4.03
C LYS A 128 -8.74 -17.92 -4.89
N LEU A 129 -7.69 -17.14 -4.63
CA LEU A 129 -7.37 -15.95 -5.44
C LEU A 129 -7.00 -16.37 -6.88
N ASP A 130 -7.61 -15.71 -7.85
CA ASP A 130 -7.31 -15.94 -9.26
C ASP A 130 -6.09 -15.12 -9.69
N ARG A 131 -4.95 -15.79 -9.77
CA ARG A 131 -3.67 -15.16 -10.14
C ARG A 131 -3.52 -14.90 -11.63
N THR A 132 -4.51 -15.20 -12.45
CA THR A 132 -4.54 -14.84 -13.89
C THR A 132 -5.02 -13.41 -14.09
N LEU A 133 -5.73 -12.85 -13.08
CA LEU A 133 -6.17 -11.46 -13.07
C LEU A 133 -5.03 -10.52 -12.70
N HIS A 134 -5.18 -9.24 -13.08
CA HIS A 134 -4.35 -8.18 -12.49
C HIS A 134 -4.55 -8.18 -10.96
N ALA A 135 -3.51 -7.90 -10.18
CA ALA A 135 -3.56 -8.07 -8.73
C ALA A 135 -4.67 -7.24 -8.05
N ALA A 136 -4.97 -6.03 -8.53
CA ALA A 136 -6.09 -5.23 -8.02
C ALA A 136 -7.44 -5.91 -8.28
N ASP A 137 -7.64 -6.45 -9.48
CA ASP A 137 -8.87 -7.16 -9.86
C ASP A 137 -9.02 -8.48 -9.09
N MET A 138 -7.90 -9.15 -8.82
CA MET A 138 -7.85 -10.35 -7.99
C MET A 138 -8.39 -10.09 -6.56
N TYR A 139 -8.06 -8.93 -5.97
CA TYR A 139 -8.62 -8.55 -4.67
C TYR A 139 -10.09 -8.12 -4.77
N LEU A 140 -10.48 -7.41 -5.83
CA LEU A 140 -11.88 -7.06 -6.09
C LEU A 140 -12.77 -8.30 -6.28
N ASP A 141 -12.27 -9.37 -6.92
CA ASP A 141 -12.98 -10.64 -7.09
C ASP A 141 -13.41 -11.26 -5.75
N VAL A 142 -12.68 -11.00 -4.67
CA VAL A 142 -13.10 -11.43 -3.32
C VAL A 142 -14.46 -10.85 -2.96
N LEU A 143 -14.72 -9.56 -3.23
CA LEU A 143 -16.03 -8.94 -2.98
C LEU A 143 -17.13 -9.54 -3.88
N THR A 144 -16.82 -9.81 -5.15
CA THR A 144 -17.77 -10.47 -6.07
C THR A 144 -18.19 -11.83 -5.53
N ARG A 145 -17.24 -12.60 -5.02
CA ARG A 145 -17.53 -13.93 -4.41
C ARG A 145 -18.28 -13.83 -3.09
N LEU A 146 -18.25 -12.69 -2.41
CA LEU A 146 -19.10 -12.41 -1.25
C LEU A 146 -20.50 -11.90 -1.61
N GLY A 147 -20.77 -11.74 -2.92
CA GLY A 147 -22.07 -11.35 -3.45
C GLY A 147 -22.24 -9.86 -3.72
N VAL A 148 -21.14 -9.08 -3.69
CA VAL A 148 -21.18 -7.68 -4.13
C VAL A 148 -21.17 -7.64 -5.66
N THR A 149 -22.26 -7.14 -6.26
CA THR A 149 -22.46 -7.17 -7.71
C THR A 149 -22.00 -5.90 -8.43
N HIS A 150 -21.90 -4.79 -7.70
CA HIS A 150 -21.44 -3.50 -8.24
C HIS A 150 -20.18 -3.07 -7.50
N LEU A 151 -19.05 -3.09 -8.22
CA LEU A 151 -17.74 -2.73 -7.69
C LEU A 151 -17.36 -1.33 -8.18
N GLU A 152 -17.73 -0.31 -7.41
CA GLU A 152 -17.30 1.05 -7.68
C GLU A 152 -15.93 1.31 -7.05
N HIS A 153 -14.96 1.75 -7.84
CA HIS A 153 -13.66 2.21 -7.38
C HIS A 153 -13.04 3.21 -8.36
N ARG A 154 -12.03 3.95 -7.91
CA ARG A 154 -11.33 4.97 -8.71
C ARG A 154 -9.92 4.55 -9.16
N GLY A 155 -9.60 3.27 -9.09
CA GLY A 155 -8.27 2.77 -9.32
C GLY A 155 -7.43 2.73 -8.04
N LEU A 156 -6.11 2.87 -8.18
CA LEU A 156 -5.18 2.87 -7.05
C LEU A 156 -5.17 4.25 -6.38
N GLU A 157 -5.31 4.29 -5.06
CA GLU A 157 -5.41 5.53 -4.30
C GLU A 157 -4.51 5.46 -3.05
N VAL A 158 -3.75 6.53 -2.82
CA VAL A 158 -3.04 6.79 -1.55
C VAL A 158 -3.41 8.20 -1.10
N PHE A 159 -3.70 8.38 0.16
CA PHE A 159 -4.16 9.64 0.74
C PHE A 159 -3.11 10.18 1.71
N PRO A 160 -2.21 11.08 1.29
CA PRO A 160 -1.29 11.75 2.20
C PRO A 160 -2.01 12.65 3.19
N GLY A 161 -1.51 12.72 4.43
CA GLY A 161 -2.02 13.64 5.42
C GLY A 161 -1.54 15.09 5.21
N LYS A 162 -2.13 16.03 5.94
CA LYS A 162 -1.74 17.46 5.86
C LYS A 162 -0.25 17.68 6.16
N ALA A 163 0.30 16.96 7.13
CA ALA A 163 1.71 17.03 7.49
C ALA A 163 2.62 16.53 6.36
N ASP A 164 2.19 15.51 5.64
CA ASP A 164 2.93 14.95 4.50
C ASP A 164 3.06 15.97 3.36
N TYR A 165 1.95 16.65 3.03
CA TYR A 165 1.95 17.74 2.05
C TYR A 165 2.82 18.93 2.50
N GLN A 166 2.78 19.30 3.78
CA GLN A 166 3.64 20.37 4.31
C GLN A 166 5.12 20.02 4.20
N LYS A 167 5.49 18.79 4.45
CA LYS A 167 6.86 18.31 4.33
C LYS A 167 7.33 18.28 2.87
N ALA A 168 6.50 17.80 1.96
CA ALA A 168 6.76 17.80 0.53
C ALA A 168 6.95 19.23 0.00
N GLU A 169 6.06 20.15 0.37
CA GLU A 169 6.13 21.55 -0.06
C GLU A 169 7.40 22.24 0.48
N ALA A 170 7.75 22.03 1.74
CA ALA A 170 8.99 22.56 2.32
C ALA A 170 10.24 22.06 1.56
N PHE A 171 10.23 20.82 1.07
CA PHE A 171 11.30 20.28 0.25
C PHE A 171 11.39 21.00 -1.10
N TRP A 172 10.27 21.25 -1.78
CA TRP A 172 10.23 21.94 -3.07
C TRP A 172 10.66 23.40 -2.94
N GLN A 173 10.19 24.10 -1.91
CA GLN A 173 10.59 25.48 -1.62
C GLN A 173 12.08 25.57 -1.30
N GLY A 174 12.60 24.63 -0.50
CA GLY A 174 14.04 24.56 -0.20
C GLY A 174 14.92 24.27 -1.43
N ALA A 175 14.33 23.65 -2.46
CA ALA A 175 14.97 23.45 -3.76
C ALA A 175 14.84 24.66 -4.71
N GLY A 176 14.14 25.73 -4.31
CA GLY A 176 13.90 26.92 -5.12
C GLY A 176 12.91 26.73 -6.27
N LEU A 177 12.05 25.71 -6.20
CA LEU A 177 11.06 25.45 -7.24
C LEU A 177 9.81 26.31 -7.06
N SER A 178 9.34 26.92 -8.14
CA SER A 178 8.02 27.55 -8.17
C SER A 178 6.90 26.52 -8.40
N PRO A 179 5.64 26.83 -8.03
CA PRO A 179 4.50 25.92 -8.26
C PRO A 179 4.30 25.53 -9.73
N GLU A 180 4.67 26.40 -10.66
CA GLU A 180 4.52 26.22 -12.11
C GLU A 180 5.65 25.40 -12.73
N THR A 181 6.73 25.13 -11.99
CA THR A 181 7.85 24.34 -12.51
C THR A 181 7.41 22.94 -12.88
N GLY A 182 7.53 22.58 -14.15
CA GLY A 182 7.31 21.21 -14.63
C GLY A 182 8.29 20.25 -13.96
N LEU A 183 7.78 19.19 -13.35
CA LEU A 183 8.56 18.26 -12.54
C LEU A 183 8.32 16.82 -12.97
N VAL A 184 9.40 16.11 -13.27
CA VAL A 184 9.36 14.67 -13.62
C VAL A 184 10.10 13.87 -12.56
N GLY A 185 9.38 12.88 -11.98
CA GLY A 185 9.89 12.01 -10.92
C GLY A 185 10.47 10.70 -11.47
N PHE A 186 11.62 10.32 -10.98
CA PHE A 186 12.28 9.05 -11.30
C PHE A 186 12.33 8.15 -10.08
N ASN A 187 11.75 6.95 -10.19
CA ASN A 187 11.94 5.87 -9.22
C ASN A 187 12.86 4.81 -9.84
N ILE A 188 14.14 4.87 -9.49
CA ILE A 188 15.18 4.04 -10.10
C ILE A 188 15.37 2.70 -9.37
N GLY A 189 14.92 2.60 -8.11
CA GLY A 189 15.18 1.47 -7.23
C GLY A 189 14.29 0.26 -7.49
N SER A 190 14.84 -0.93 -7.28
CA SER A 190 14.09 -2.18 -7.14
C SER A 190 14.89 -3.17 -6.30
N ALA A 191 14.19 -3.90 -5.41
CA ALA A 191 14.78 -5.01 -4.65
C ALA A 191 15.21 -6.19 -5.56
N VAL A 192 14.63 -6.29 -6.78
CA VAL A 192 14.91 -7.35 -7.76
C VAL A 192 15.74 -6.76 -8.88
N GLU A 193 16.95 -7.26 -9.07
CA GLU A 193 17.91 -6.74 -10.04
C GLU A 193 17.37 -6.74 -11.47
N THR A 194 16.70 -7.81 -11.88
CA THR A 194 16.10 -7.94 -13.21
C THR A 194 14.98 -6.94 -13.54
N LYS A 195 14.50 -6.22 -12.52
CA LYS A 195 13.51 -5.15 -12.67
C LYS A 195 14.17 -3.75 -12.75
N ARG A 196 15.49 -3.66 -12.62
CA ARG A 196 16.22 -2.40 -12.68
C ARG A 196 16.55 -2.05 -14.12
N TRP A 197 16.26 -0.82 -14.49
CA TRP A 197 16.77 -0.25 -15.74
C TRP A 197 18.19 0.29 -15.53
N ALA A 198 19.00 0.36 -16.58
CA ALA A 198 20.39 0.76 -16.48
C ALA A 198 20.53 2.24 -16.07
N PRO A 199 21.42 2.58 -15.12
CA PRO A 199 21.58 3.95 -14.61
C PRO A 199 21.87 4.97 -15.69
N GLU A 200 22.68 4.64 -16.71
CA GLU A 200 23.01 5.50 -17.84
C GLU A 200 21.80 5.86 -18.70
N ARG A 201 20.79 5.01 -18.75
CA ARG A 201 19.56 5.29 -19.47
C ARG A 201 18.65 6.25 -18.71
N PHE A 202 18.56 6.09 -17.38
CA PHE A 202 17.91 7.09 -16.54
C PHE A 202 18.57 8.46 -16.67
N ALA A 203 19.90 8.49 -16.67
CA ALA A 203 20.68 9.72 -16.85
C ALA A 203 20.36 10.40 -18.19
N ALA A 204 20.36 9.64 -19.29
CA ALA A 204 20.08 10.19 -20.62
C ALA A 204 18.67 10.77 -20.73
N VAL A 205 17.65 10.07 -20.20
CA VAL A 205 16.26 10.58 -20.19
C VAL A 205 16.14 11.82 -19.33
N ALA A 206 16.76 11.83 -18.13
CA ALA A 206 16.72 12.98 -17.23
C ALA A 206 17.39 14.22 -17.84
N ASP A 207 18.52 14.05 -18.55
CA ASP A 207 19.21 15.14 -19.27
C ASP A 207 18.32 15.70 -20.39
N THR A 208 17.69 14.84 -21.20
CA THR A 208 16.78 15.28 -22.27
C THR A 208 15.61 16.09 -21.72
N LEU A 209 14.96 15.61 -20.65
CA LEU A 209 13.85 16.32 -20.01
C LEU A 209 14.28 17.67 -19.47
N LYS A 210 15.50 17.78 -18.94
CA LYS A 210 16.07 19.05 -18.48
C LYS A 210 16.29 20.03 -19.64
N GLU A 211 16.74 19.54 -20.80
CA GLU A 211 16.87 20.36 -22.03
C GLU A 211 15.51 20.84 -22.55
N GLU A 212 14.43 20.07 -22.30
CA GLU A 212 13.04 20.42 -22.61
C GLU A 212 12.41 21.37 -21.58
N GLY A 213 13.12 21.75 -20.52
CA GLY A 213 12.66 22.72 -19.53
C GLY A 213 11.98 22.12 -18.29
N TYR A 214 12.04 20.80 -18.12
CA TYR A 214 11.56 20.15 -16.90
C TYR A 214 12.63 20.08 -15.82
N GLU A 215 12.22 20.18 -14.58
CA GLU A 215 13.05 19.76 -13.46
C GLU A 215 12.90 18.24 -13.23
N THR A 216 14.00 17.60 -12.86
CA THR A 216 14.01 16.15 -12.61
C THR A 216 14.34 15.86 -11.15
N VAL A 217 13.64 14.88 -10.56
CA VAL A 217 13.86 14.47 -9.17
C VAL A 217 13.96 12.95 -9.06
N PHE A 218 14.99 12.48 -8.35
CA PHE A 218 15.16 11.06 -8.06
C PHE A 218 14.59 10.72 -6.69
N PHE A 219 13.54 9.92 -6.68
CA PHE A 219 12.94 9.30 -5.51
C PHE A 219 13.58 7.95 -5.22
N GLY A 220 13.31 7.42 -4.03
CA GLY A 220 13.74 6.09 -3.60
C GLY A 220 13.88 6.02 -2.09
N GLY A 221 14.01 4.80 -1.58
CA GLY A 221 14.37 4.55 -0.19
C GLY A 221 15.87 4.68 0.07
N PRO A 222 16.32 4.57 1.32
CA PRO A 222 17.75 4.60 1.65
C PRO A 222 18.59 3.54 0.92
N MET A 223 17.97 2.42 0.53
CA MET A 223 18.62 1.31 -0.19
C MET A 223 18.91 1.65 -1.66
N ASP A 224 18.25 2.66 -2.22
CA ASP A 224 18.36 3.01 -3.63
C ASP A 224 19.46 4.06 -3.90
N ARG A 225 20.14 4.53 -2.83
CA ARG A 225 21.12 5.61 -2.89
C ARG A 225 22.24 5.33 -3.89
N GLU A 226 22.84 4.15 -3.85
CA GLU A 226 23.93 3.77 -4.76
C GLU A 226 23.50 3.82 -6.24
N MET A 227 22.29 3.37 -6.53
CA MET A 227 21.76 3.39 -7.90
C MET A 227 21.48 4.82 -8.38
N VAL A 228 20.95 5.66 -7.50
CA VAL A 228 20.71 7.08 -7.79
C VAL A 228 22.03 7.79 -8.03
N GLU A 229 23.04 7.57 -7.19
CA GLU A 229 24.38 8.13 -7.37
C GLU A 229 25.04 7.65 -8.67
N ALA A 230 24.86 6.35 -9.01
CA ALA A 230 25.35 5.81 -10.29
C ALA A 230 24.70 6.50 -11.50
N ALA A 231 23.39 6.78 -11.46
CA ALA A 231 22.71 7.52 -12.53
C ALA A 231 23.20 8.97 -12.60
N ILE A 232 23.25 9.67 -11.46
CA ILE A 232 23.71 11.07 -11.39
C ILE A 232 25.15 11.22 -11.92
N SER A 233 26.03 10.24 -11.64
CA SER A 233 27.41 10.28 -12.16
C SER A 233 27.53 10.22 -13.69
N LYS A 234 26.47 9.82 -14.39
CA LYS A 234 26.37 9.75 -15.85
C LYS A 234 25.64 10.96 -16.47
N MET A 235 24.98 11.78 -15.63
CA MET A 235 24.23 12.94 -16.10
C MET A 235 25.16 14.12 -16.45
N LYS A 236 24.74 14.88 -17.42
CA LYS A 236 25.33 16.19 -17.78
C LYS A 236 24.69 17.32 -16.97
N THR A 237 23.45 17.13 -16.56
CA THR A 237 22.68 18.11 -15.79
C THR A 237 22.62 17.69 -14.31
N LYS A 238 22.12 18.58 -13.45
CA LYS A 238 22.00 18.32 -12.02
C LYS A 238 20.52 18.12 -11.64
N PRO A 239 20.12 16.92 -11.23
CA PRO A 239 18.75 16.66 -10.77
C PRO A 239 18.57 17.02 -9.29
N LEU A 240 17.32 17.04 -8.83
CA LEU A 240 16.99 17.02 -7.42
C LEU A 240 17.11 15.60 -6.87
N VAL A 241 17.56 15.47 -5.63
CA VAL A 241 17.70 14.17 -4.95
C VAL A 241 16.79 14.13 -3.72
N ALA A 242 15.76 13.31 -3.81
CA ALA A 242 14.78 13.07 -2.75
C ALA A 242 14.92 11.69 -2.10
N THR A 243 15.93 10.92 -2.51
CA THR A 243 16.17 9.55 -2.04
C THR A 243 16.39 9.51 -0.53
N GLY A 244 15.56 8.73 0.19
CA GLY A 244 15.62 8.58 1.64
C GLY A 244 15.19 9.81 2.45
N LYS A 245 14.56 10.81 1.84
CA LYS A 245 14.13 12.05 2.51
C LYS A 245 12.69 12.02 3.00
N PHE A 246 11.89 11.08 2.53
CA PHE A 246 10.47 11.01 2.77
C PHE A 246 10.04 9.69 3.42
N SER A 247 9.05 9.74 4.30
CA SER A 247 8.20 8.61 4.65
C SER A 247 7.34 8.21 3.45
N ILE A 248 6.57 7.13 3.56
CA ILE A 248 5.69 6.69 2.46
C ILE A 248 4.60 7.73 2.16
N GLY A 249 3.98 8.31 3.20
CA GLY A 249 2.96 9.36 3.05
C GLY A 249 3.55 10.63 2.44
N GLU A 250 4.69 11.09 2.96
CA GLU A 250 5.42 12.25 2.44
C GLU A 250 5.85 12.04 0.98
N LEU A 251 6.29 10.81 0.61
CA LEU A 251 6.64 10.46 -0.76
C LEU A 251 5.43 10.56 -1.68
N ALA A 252 4.28 10.02 -1.28
CA ALA A 252 3.06 10.12 -2.05
C ALA A 252 2.64 11.59 -2.25
N ALA A 253 2.75 12.43 -1.21
CA ALA A 253 2.50 13.86 -1.32
C ALA A 253 3.50 14.56 -2.26
N ALA A 254 4.79 14.19 -2.20
CA ALA A 254 5.80 14.76 -3.08
C ALA A 254 5.56 14.36 -4.54
N MET A 255 5.28 13.07 -4.79
CA MET A 255 5.01 12.56 -6.14
C MET A 255 3.75 13.18 -6.76
N SER A 256 2.74 13.57 -5.96
CA SER A 256 1.51 14.18 -6.48
C SER A 256 1.73 15.51 -7.18
N ARG A 257 2.89 16.15 -7.00
CA ARG A 257 3.28 17.36 -7.72
C ARG A 257 3.96 17.06 -9.06
N CYS A 258 4.48 15.87 -9.25
CA CYS A 258 5.12 15.50 -10.51
C CYS A 258 4.06 15.36 -11.61
N GLN A 259 4.42 15.76 -12.83
CA GLN A 259 3.58 15.58 -14.02
C GLN A 259 3.68 14.14 -14.55
N LEU A 260 4.82 13.53 -14.30
CA LEU A 260 5.13 12.13 -14.63
C LEU A 260 6.16 11.59 -13.63
#